data_9b64e6bf4050be87a4e791e5e1130950
#
_entry.id   9b64e6bf4050be87a4e791e5e1130950
#
_cell.length_a   1.000
_cell.length_b   1.000
_cell.length_c   1.000
_cell.angle_alpha   90.00
_cell.angle_beta   90.00
_cell.angle_gamma   90.00
#
_symmetry.space_group_name_H-M   'P 1'
#
loop_
_entity.id
_entity.type
_entity.pdbx_description
1 polymer ?
#
loop_
_entity_poly.entity_id
_entity_poly.type
_entity_poly.pdbx_seq_one_letter_code
_entity_poly.pdbx_strand_id
1 'polypeptide(L)'
;MIELENKTSLKIDEEFLNKIASTLTNKEIELIITNNEEIKAINAKYRNIDKDTDVLSFPYEDMPMAPLGSIVISNYHVESKAKEFLHETSDELALLFIHGLLHILGYDHEVDSGEMREK
;
A
#
# COMPACT_ATOMS: atom_id res chain seq x y z
N MET A 1 -0.92 -8.71 -11.66
CA MET A 1 -0.99 -9.76 -10.62
C MET A 1 -0.20 -9.31 -9.40
N ILE A 2 -0.67 -9.65 -8.22
CA ILE A 2 -0.01 -9.24 -6.99
C ILE A 2 0.91 -10.36 -6.53
N GLU A 3 2.16 -10.01 -6.24
CA GLU A 3 3.07 -10.90 -5.50
C GLU A 3 2.99 -10.51 -4.05
N LEU A 4 2.37 -11.35 -3.24
CA LEU A 4 2.09 -11.04 -1.85
C LEU A 4 3.11 -11.69 -0.92
N GLU A 5 3.66 -10.89 -0.04
CA GLU A 5 4.44 -11.39 1.08
C GLU A 5 3.79 -10.87 2.36
N ASN A 6 3.17 -11.78 3.11
CA ASN A 6 2.49 -11.41 4.34
C ASN A 6 3.28 -11.94 5.51
N LYS A 7 3.94 -11.04 6.23
CA LYS A 7 4.77 -11.39 7.38
C LYS A 7 3.99 -11.36 8.69
N THR A 8 2.67 -11.27 8.61
CA THR A 8 1.82 -11.10 9.79
C THR A 8 0.75 -12.17 9.80
N SER A 9 -0.08 -12.16 10.83
CA SER A 9 -1.21 -13.07 10.92
C SER A 9 -2.48 -12.48 10.33
N LEU A 10 -2.39 -11.30 9.73
CA LEU A 10 -3.55 -10.66 9.12
C LEU A 10 -4.05 -11.50 7.95
N LYS A 11 -5.35 -11.67 7.87
CA LYS A 11 -5.95 -12.41 6.77
C LYS A 11 -6.13 -11.51 5.57
N ILE A 12 -5.67 -12.00 4.42
CA ILE A 12 -5.65 -11.21 3.20
C ILE A 12 -6.55 -11.86 2.17
N ASP A 13 -7.50 -11.11 1.65
CA ASP A 13 -8.30 -11.57 0.53
C ASP A 13 -7.57 -11.19 -0.76
N GLU A 14 -6.67 -12.05 -1.16
CA GLU A 14 -5.78 -11.77 -2.28
C GLU A 14 -6.54 -11.63 -3.59
N GLU A 15 -7.60 -12.41 -3.74
CA GLU A 15 -8.42 -12.36 -4.94
C GLU A 15 -9.09 -11.01 -5.12
N PHE A 16 -9.57 -10.45 -4.02
CA PHE A 16 -10.20 -9.13 -4.02
C PHE A 16 -9.19 -8.06 -4.42
N LEU A 17 -7.99 -8.14 -3.84
CA LEU A 17 -6.94 -7.18 -4.17
C LEU A 17 -6.49 -7.30 -5.61
N ASN A 18 -6.43 -8.52 -6.14
CA ASN A 18 -6.08 -8.74 -7.54
C ASN A 18 -7.12 -8.14 -8.47
N LYS A 19 -8.39 -8.24 -8.11
CA LYS A 19 -9.44 -7.62 -8.91
C LYS A 19 -9.29 -6.12 -8.96
N ILE A 20 -8.99 -5.51 -7.82
CA ILE A 20 -8.76 -4.07 -7.76
C ILE A 20 -7.58 -3.69 -8.64
N ALA A 21 -6.48 -4.41 -8.49
CA ALA A 21 -5.27 -4.09 -9.24
C ALA A 21 -5.50 -4.20 -10.74
N SER A 22 -6.23 -5.23 -11.17
CA SER A 22 -6.41 -5.47 -12.59
C SER A 22 -7.25 -4.41 -13.28
N THR A 23 -8.04 -3.65 -12.53
CA THR A 23 -8.78 -2.54 -13.12
C THR A 23 -7.90 -1.33 -13.36
N LEU A 24 -6.72 -1.27 -12.74
CA LEU A 24 -5.85 -0.12 -12.80
C LEU A 24 -4.58 -0.36 -13.59
N THR A 25 -4.11 -1.60 -13.63
CA THR A 25 -2.87 -1.91 -14.34
C THR A 25 -2.85 -3.41 -14.66
N ASN A 26 -2.11 -3.79 -15.70
CA ASN A 26 -1.84 -5.20 -15.97
C ASN A 26 -0.41 -5.58 -15.64
N LYS A 27 0.33 -4.69 -15.00
CA LYS A 27 1.67 -5.02 -14.52
C LYS A 27 1.60 -5.67 -13.15
N GLU A 28 2.65 -6.36 -12.80
CA GLU A 28 2.75 -6.98 -11.48
C GLU A 28 3.05 -5.94 -10.42
N ILE A 29 2.57 -6.21 -9.21
CA ILE A 29 2.77 -5.34 -8.06
C ILE A 29 3.27 -6.22 -6.92
N GLU A 30 4.32 -5.77 -6.25
CA GLU A 30 4.79 -6.45 -5.04
C GLU A 30 4.08 -5.83 -3.84
N LEU A 31 3.45 -6.66 -3.04
CA LEU A 31 2.72 -6.20 -1.86
C LEU A 31 3.26 -6.90 -0.64
N ILE A 32 3.73 -6.12 0.32
CA ILE A 32 4.32 -6.63 1.55
C ILE A 32 3.50 -6.13 2.72
N ILE A 33 2.99 -7.07 3.52
CA ILE A 33 2.30 -6.73 4.76
C ILE A 33 3.25 -7.05 5.89
N THR A 34 3.55 -6.07 6.72
CA THR A 34 4.54 -6.25 7.77
C THR A 34 4.11 -5.51 9.03
N ASN A 35 4.97 -5.56 10.05
CA ASN A 35 4.65 -4.93 11.33
C ASN A 35 5.09 -3.47 11.35
N ASN A 36 4.67 -2.79 12.41
CA ASN A 36 4.89 -1.37 12.53
C ASN A 36 6.35 -1.00 12.68
N GLU A 37 7.12 -1.86 13.37
CA GLU A 37 8.54 -1.60 13.57
C GLU A 37 9.30 -1.68 12.26
N GLU A 38 8.97 -2.66 11.44
CA GLU A 38 9.68 -2.81 10.17
C GLU A 38 9.34 -1.69 9.20
N ILE A 39 8.08 -1.26 9.15
CA ILE A 39 7.71 -0.18 8.23
C ILE A 39 8.35 1.13 8.65
N LYS A 40 8.51 1.33 9.97
CA LYS A 40 9.23 2.49 10.47
C LYS A 40 10.67 2.47 10.02
N ALA A 41 11.31 1.29 10.10
CA ALA A 41 12.70 1.15 9.67
C ALA A 41 12.85 1.39 8.17
N ILE A 42 11.91 0.89 7.37
CA ILE A 42 11.93 1.11 5.93
C ILE A 42 11.77 2.58 5.61
N ASN A 43 10.85 3.25 6.30
CA ASN A 43 10.61 4.66 6.10
C ASN A 43 11.85 5.48 6.43
N ALA A 44 12.54 5.12 7.50
CA ALA A 44 13.77 5.81 7.89
C ALA A 44 14.87 5.59 6.85
N LYS A 45 14.97 4.36 6.34
CA LYS A 45 16.05 4.01 5.43
C LYS A 45 15.86 4.64 4.05
N TYR A 46 14.65 4.60 3.52
CA TYR A 46 14.43 4.99 2.13
C TYR A 46 13.86 6.38 1.97
N ARG A 47 13.22 6.93 2.99
CA ARG A 47 12.60 8.25 2.89
C ARG A 47 13.18 9.22 3.92
N ASN A 48 14.09 8.75 4.74
CA ASN A 48 14.75 9.57 5.76
C ASN A 48 13.77 10.12 6.78
N ILE A 49 12.70 9.38 7.05
CA ILE A 49 11.68 9.74 8.01
C ILE A 49 11.62 8.67 9.08
N ASP A 50 12.03 9.02 10.31
CA ASP A 50 12.08 8.06 11.40
C ASP A 50 10.73 7.98 12.09
N LYS A 51 9.75 7.46 11.37
CA LYS A 51 8.39 7.33 11.86
C LYS A 51 7.72 6.15 11.21
N ASP A 52 6.79 5.54 11.94
CA ASP A 52 5.92 4.55 11.33
C ASP A 52 4.89 5.23 10.44
N THR A 53 4.32 4.45 9.54
CA THR A 53 3.27 4.95 8.66
C THR A 53 2.37 3.77 8.30
N ASP A 54 1.25 4.06 7.68
CA ASP A 54 0.32 2.99 7.29
C ASP A 54 0.74 2.31 6.00
N VAL A 55 1.22 3.07 5.02
CA VAL A 55 1.56 2.50 3.72
C VAL A 55 2.74 3.26 3.12
N LEU A 56 3.60 2.52 2.45
CA LEU A 56 4.71 3.07 1.68
C LEU A 56 4.63 2.54 0.26
N SER A 57 4.93 3.38 -0.71
CA SER A 57 4.91 3.01 -2.12
C SER A 57 6.25 3.33 -2.75
N PHE A 58 6.77 2.36 -3.52
CA PHE A 58 8.06 2.51 -4.18
C PHE A 58 7.87 2.17 -5.65
N PRO A 59 7.70 3.18 -6.52
CA PRO A 59 7.56 2.89 -7.94
C PRO A 59 8.89 2.43 -8.52
N TYR A 60 8.82 1.52 -9.47
CA TYR A 60 10.00 1.04 -10.18
C TYR A 60 10.08 1.71 -11.53
N GLU A 61 11.25 1.62 -12.15
CA GLU A 61 11.42 2.18 -13.47
C GLU A 61 10.54 1.43 -14.47
N ASP A 62 10.03 2.16 -15.45
CA ASP A 62 9.15 1.60 -16.46
C ASP A 62 9.97 0.81 -17.47
N MET A 63 10.16 -0.46 -17.21
CA MET A 63 10.89 -1.37 -18.07
C MET A 63 9.99 -2.53 -18.44
N PRO A 64 10.16 -3.07 -19.65
CA PRO A 64 9.37 -4.24 -20.03
C PRO A 64 9.57 -5.38 -19.02
N MET A 65 8.51 -6.02 -18.63
CA MET A 65 8.51 -7.18 -17.73
C MET A 65 8.91 -6.88 -16.29
N ALA A 66 9.13 -5.62 -15.96
CA ALA A 66 9.40 -5.25 -14.57
C ALA A 66 8.08 -5.02 -13.84
N PRO A 67 8.03 -5.28 -12.53
CA PRO A 67 6.84 -4.92 -11.74
C PRO A 67 6.63 -3.41 -11.76
N LEU A 68 5.38 -3.01 -11.53
CA LEU A 68 5.04 -1.60 -11.44
C LEU A 68 5.71 -0.93 -10.26
N GLY A 69 5.76 -1.64 -9.15
CA GLY A 69 6.35 -1.10 -7.94
C GLY A 69 6.08 -2.01 -6.77
N SER A 70 6.43 -1.50 -5.60
CA SER A 70 6.29 -2.22 -4.34
C SER A 70 5.47 -1.39 -3.38
N ILE A 71 4.53 -2.04 -2.68
CA ILE A 71 3.68 -1.39 -1.68
C ILE A 71 3.90 -2.14 -0.37
N VAL A 72 4.22 -1.39 0.69
CA VAL A 72 4.43 -1.95 2.03
C VAL A 72 3.35 -1.40 2.95
N ILE A 73 2.66 -2.27 3.66
CA ILE A 73 1.53 -1.87 4.52
C ILE A 73 1.77 -2.41 5.92
N SER A 74 1.50 -1.58 6.92
CA SER A 74 1.62 -1.95 8.33
C SER A 74 0.33 -2.59 8.82
N ASN A 75 0.43 -3.82 9.32
CA ASN A 75 -0.75 -4.49 9.88
C ASN A 75 -1.30 -3.74 11.09
N TYR A 76 -0.42 -3.09 11.84
CA TYR A 76 -0.86 -2.32 13.00
C TYR A 76 -1.84 -1.23 12.57
N HIS A 77 -1.49 -0.49 11.52
CA HIS A 77 -2.35 0.59 11.05
C HIS A 77 -3.63 0.09 10.40
N VAL A 78 -3.56 -1.08 9.73
CA VAL A 78 -4.77 -1.67 9.17
C VAL A 78 -5.77 -1.98 10.29
N GLU A 79 -5.29 -2.64 11.34
CA GLU A 79 -6.16 -3.05 12.44
C GLU A 79 -6.64 -1.84 13.24
N SER A 80 -5.75 -0.90 13.48
CA SER A 80 -6.06 0.28 14.26
C SER A 80 -7.11 1.15 13.56
N LYS A 81 -6.93 1.38 12.27
CA LYS A 81 -7.88 2.20 11.51
C LYS A 81 -9.19 1.50 11.26
N ALA A 82 -9.15 0.18 11.07
CA ALA A 82 -10.38 -0.57 10.90
C ALA A 82 -11.24 -0.45 12.18
N LYS A 83 -10.59 -0.54 13.32
CA LYS A 83 -11.28 -0.39 14.59
C LYS A 83 -11.80 1.03 14.78
N GLU A 84 -10.97 2.01 14.46
CA GLU A 84 -11.32 3.42 14.64
C GLU A 84 -12.53 3.81 13.77
N PHE A 85 -12.58 3.33 12.55
CA PHE A 85 -13.62 3.71 11.61
C PHE A 85 -14.72 2.66 11.48
N LEU A 86 -14.68 1.63 12.31
CA LEU A 86 -15.71 0.57 12.34
C LEU A 86 -15.81 -0.15 10.99
N HIS A 87 -14.66 -0.38 10.37
CA HIS A 87 -14.56 -1.14 9.13
C HIS A 87 -14.11 -2.56 9.42
N GLU A 88 -14.27 -3.42 8.41
CA GLU A 88 -13.57 -4.70 8.41
C GLU A 88 -12.09 -4.43 8.09
N THR A 89 -11.21 -5.30 8.60
CA THR A 89 -9.79 -5.16 8.28
C THR A 89 -9.54 -5.32 6.78
N SER A 90 -10.32 -6.17 6.11
CA SER A 90 -10.16 -6.34 4.68
C SER A 90 -10.49 -5.05 3.92
N ASP A 91 -11.47 -4.30 4.39
CA ASP A 91 -11.82 -3.03 3.75
C ASP A 91 -10.72 -1.99 3.94
N GLU A 92 -10.19 -1.92 5.15
CA GLU A 92 -9.13 -0.96 5.43
C GLU A 92 -7.87 -1.31 4.65
N LEU A 93 -7.54 -2.59 4.58
CA LEU A 93 -6.40 -3.04 3.81
C LEU A 93 -6.56 -2.66 2.34
N ALA A 94 -7.76 -2.86 1.79
CA ALA A 94 -8.03 -2.50 0.40
C ALA A 94 -7.85 -1.01 0.16
N LEU A 95 -8.31 -0.19 1.10
CA LEU A 95 -8.15 1.26 0.97
C LEU A 95 -6.69 1.67 0.95
N LEU A 96 -5.89 1.10 1.84
CA LEU A 96 -4.46 1.41 1.87
C LEU A 96 -3.76 0.91 0.63
N PHE A 97 -4.14 -0.27 0.14
CA PHE A 97 -3.57 -0.81 -1.08
C PHE A 97 -3.89 0.09 -2.28
N ILE A 98 -5.14 0.53 -2.40
CA ILE A 98 -5.54 1.42 -3.48
C ILE A 98 -4.78 2.73 -3.40
N HIS A 99 -4.64 3.27 -2.19
CA HIS A 99 -3.90 4.51 -1.98
C HIS A 99 -2.47 4.38 -2.50
N GLY A 100 -1.79 3.29 -2.09
CA GLY A 100 -0.42 3.07 -2.53
C GLY A 100 -0.31 2.85 -4.02
N LEU A 101 -1.27 2.12 -4.59
CA LEU A 101 -1.25 1.83 -6.02
C LEU A 101 -1.47 3.10 -6.85
N LEU A 102 -2.42 3.93 -6.44
CA LEU A 102 -2.65 5.19 -7.15
C LEU A 102 -1.44 6.09 -7.08
N HIS A 103 -0.75 6.08 -5.95
CA HIS A 103 0.46 6.87 -5.80
C HIS A 103 1.53 6.43 -6.79
N ILE A 104 1.70 5.11 -6.94
CA ILE A 104 2.66 4.56 -7.90
C ILE A 104 2.27 4.94 -9.32
N LEU A 105 0.98 4.97 -9.61
CA LEU A 105 0.49 5.28 -10.96
C LEU A 105 0.54 6.77 -11.27
N GLY A 106 0.97 7.59 -10.33
CA GLY A 106 1.15 9.00 -10.58
C GLY A 106 0.07 9.92 -10.06
N TYR A 107 -0.89 9.39 -9.33
CA TYR A 107 -1.93 10.21 -8.71
C TYR A 107 -1.42 10.68 -7.37
N ASP A 108 -0.55 11.67 -7.41
CA ASP A 108 0.15 12.14 -6.22
C ASP A 108 -0.63 13.28 -5.59
N HIS A 109 -0.81 13.21 -4.27
CA HIS A 109 -1.52 14.26 -3.54
C HIS A 109 -0.90 15.62 -3.74
N GLU A 110 0.42 15.64 -3.81
CA GLU A 110 1.14 16.91 -3.88
C GLU A 110 0.84 17.64 -5.17
N VAL A 111 0.55 16.88 -6.22
CA VAL A 111 0.29 17.47 -7.52
C VAL A 111 -1.08 18.14 -7.53
N ASP A 112 -2.05 17.56 -6.86
CA ASP A 112 -3.40 18.07 -6.93
C ASP A 112 -3.71 19.10 -5.84
N SER A 113 -2.69 19.57 -5.17
CA SER A 113 -2.81 20.67 -4.20
C SER A 113 -3.80 20.37 -3.10
N GLY A 114 -3.97 19.14 -2.79
CA GLY A 114 -4.81 18.77 -1.68
C GLY A 114 -6.21 18.35 -2.06
N GLU A 115 -6.52 18.30 -3.33
CA GLU A 115 -7.85 17.87 -3.75
C GLU A 115 -8.16 16.50 -3.22
N MET A 116 -7.22 15.59 -3.30
CA MET A 116 -7.44 14.25 -2.79
C MET A 116 -7.52 14.23 -1.28
N ARG A 117 -6.76 15.10 -0.64
CA ARG A 117 -6.77 15.14 0.82
C ARG A 117 -8.05 15.69 1.38
N GLU A 118 -8.68 16.57 0.65
CA GLU A 118 -9.88 17.23 1.13
C GLU A 118 -11.13 16.41 0.96
N LYS A 119 -11.03 15.31 0.24
CA LYS A 119 -12.20 14.47 0.01
C LYS A 119 -12.45 13.52 1.17
#